data_ecd110a7bf91879cd73bc0cebd82c2e5
#
_entry.id   ecd110a7bf91879cd73bc0cebd82c2e5
#
_cell.length_a   1.000
_cell.length_b   1.000
_cell.length_c   1.000
_cell.angle_alpha   90.00
_cell.angle_beta   90.00
_cell.angle_gamma   90.00
#
_symmetry.space_group_name_H-M   'P 1'
#
loop_
_entity.id
_entity.type
_entity.pdbx_description
1 polymer ?
#
loop_
_entity_poly.entity_id
_entity_poly.type
_entity_poly.pdbx_seq_one_letter_code
_entity_poly.pdbx_strand_id
1 'polypeptide(L)'
;VAIDKFVSGQLDVETTLSDLEVNAQLYGHKYSEDDGEVSNSADVSPNGGYGFVEPLLKKDKTVVYRASFFFKVTALQSSEKQEADTKKSGELSPKMNAVSFKVMEDNTGDWRVRKDFTDVSNTTGLAAALAFIRSQANYTAAASG
;
A
#
# COMPACT_ATOMS: atom_id res chain seq x y z
N VAL A 1 -2.60 -34.09 -11.87
CA VAL A 1 -2.65 -33.34 -10.62
C VAL A 1 -2.48 -31.85 -10.91
N ALA A 2 -3.50 -31.07 -10.61
CA ALA A 2 -3.41 -29.63 -10.74
C ALA A 2 -2.53 -29.06 -9.61
N ILE A 3 -1.51 -28.30 -9.98
CA ILE A 3 -0.66 -27.61 -9.01
C ILE A 3 -1.17 -26.18 -8.89
N ASP A 4 -1.69 -25.87 -7.73
CA ASP A 4 -2.16 -24.51 -7.42
C ASP A 4 -1.05 -23.74 -6.75
N LYS A 5 -0.52 -22.74 -7.42
CA LYS A 5 0.51 -21.86 -6.85
C LYS A 5 0.23 -20.41 -7.20
N PHE A 6 0.79 -19.50 -6.39
CA PHE A 6 0.62 -18.08 -6.60
C PHE A 6 1.24 -17.64 -7.93
N VAL A 7 0.46 -16.89 -8.71
CA VAL A 7 0.92 -16.27 -9.95
C VAL A 7 0.91 -14.75 -9.82
N SER A 8 -0.20 -14.19 -9.38
CA SER A 8 -0.34 -12.76 -9.12
C SER A 8 -1.58 -12.54 -8.26
N GLY A 9 -1.67 -11.38 -7.64
CA GLY A 9 -2.80 -11.00 -6.82
C GLY A 9 -3.20 -9.55 -7.04
N GLN A 10 -4.23 -9.12 -6.35
CA GLN A 10 -4.68 -7.74 -6.36
C GLN A 10 -4.92 -7.29 -4.92
N LEU A 11 -4.48 -6.08 -4.61
CA LEU A 11 -4.69 -5.44 -3.33
C LEU A 11 -5.41 -4.12 -3.57
N ASP A 12 -6.59 -3.97 -2.99
CA ASP A 12 -7.37 -2.74 -3.07
C ASP A 12 -7.23 -1.97 -1.77
N VAL A 13 -6.87 -0.69 -1.89
CA VAL A 13 -6.63 0.19 -0.74
C VAL A 13 -7.51 1.42 -0.88
N GLU A 14 -8.23 1.77 0.19
CA GLU A 14 -8.99 3.01 0.27
C GLU A 14 -8.33 3.94 1.28
N THR A 15 -8.23 5.22 0.92
CA THR A 15 -7.67 6.24 1.79
C THR A 15 -8.45 7.54 1.68
N THR A 16 -8.56 8.26 2.77
CA THR A 16 -9.14 9.59 2.80
C THR A 16 -8.15 10.69 2.44
N LEU A 17 -6.87 10.37 2.40
CA LEU A 17 -5.80 11.32 2.05
C LEU A 17 -5.57 11.32 0.55
N SER A 18 -5.58 12.52 -0.02
CA SER A 18 -5.29 12.73 -1.44
C SER A 18 -4.12 13.70 -1.55
N ASP A 19 -2.91 13.16 -1.56
CA ASP A 19 -1.68 13.92 -1.78
C ASP A 19 -1.25 13.73 -3.22
N LEU A 20 -1.21 14.83 -3.98
CA LEU A 20 -0.87 14.77 -5.41
C LEU A 20 0.54 14.25 -5.67
N GLU A 21 1.49 14.59 -4.79
CA GLU A 21 2.87 14.09 -4.93
C GLU A 21 2.93 12.57 -4.76
N VAL A 22 2.25 12.04 -3.75
CA VAL A 22 2.17 10.58 -3.52
C VAL A 22 1.44 9.90 -4.68
N ASN A 23 0.34 10.49 -5.15
CA ASN A 23 -0.39 9.96 -6.29
C ASN A 23 0.47 9.89 -7.54
N ALA A 24 1.26 10.94 -7.80
CA ALA A 24 2.17 10.97 -8.94
C ALA A 24 3.24 9.87 -8.84
N GLN A 25 3.77 9.63 -7.64
CA GLN A 25 4.73 8.55 -7.42
C GLN A 25 4.11 7.17 -7.65
N LEU A 26 2.87 6.97 -7.23
CA LEU A 26 2.19 5.67 -7.39
C LEU A 26 1.94 5.34 -8.86
N TYR A 27 1.57 6.32 -9.67
CA TYR A 27 1.17 6.11 -11.07
C TYR A 27 2.22 6.54 -12.09
N GLY A 28 3.37 7.04 -11.63
CA GLY A 28 4.44 7.47 -12.53
C GLY A 28 4.17 8.79 -13.24
N HIS A 29 3.31 9.64 -12.67
CA HIS A 29 3.06 10.98 -13.21
C HIS A 29 4.15 11.96 -12.82
N LYS A 30 4.27 13.04 -13.55
CA LYS A 30 5.18 14.13 -13.21
C LYS A 30 4.56 15.02 -12.16
N TYR A 31 5.35 15.45 -11.20
CA TYR A 31 4.92 16.38 -10.16
C TYR A 31 6.01 17.42 -9.90
N SER A 32 5.59 18.67 -9.77
CA SER A 32 6.39 19.75 -9.23
C SER A 32 5.49 20.71 -8.46
N GLU A 33 6.07 21.47 -7.53
CA GLU A 33 5.30 22.45 -6.77
C GLU A 33 4.71 23.54 -7.68
N ASP A 34 5.45 23.91 -8.73
CA ASP A 34 5.05 24.98 -9.65
C ASP A 34 3.95 24.53 -10.63
N ASP A 35 4.11 23.35 -11.19
CA ASP A 35 3.22 22.87 -12.25
C ASP A 35 2.14 21.91 -11.75
N GLY A 36 2.27 21.40 -10.52
CA GLY A 36 1.35 20.40 -9.97
C GLY A 36 1.59 19.03 -10.58
N GLU A 37 0.56 18.21 -10.58
CA GLU A 37 0.59 16.88 -11.15
C GLU A 37 0.17 16.91 -12.62
N VAL A 38 1.03 16.40 -13.49
CA VAL A 38 0.74 16.29 -14.92
C VAL A 38 0.71 14.83 -15.31
N SER A 39 -0.44 14.37 -15.79
CA SER A 39 -0.63 12.99 -16.23
C SER A 39 -0.46 12.89 -17.74
N ASN A 40 0.23 11.87 -18.20
CA ASN A 40 0.47 11.61 -19.60
C ASN A 40 0.07 10.17 -19.92
N SER A 41 -0.45 9.95 -21.12
CA SER A 41 -0.89 8.61 -21.54
C SER A 41 0.25 7.59 -21.62
N ALA A 42 1.49 8.05 -21.66
CA ALA A 42 2.66 7.19 -21.67
C ALA A 42 3.20 6.89 -20.25
N ASP A 43 2.58 7.42 -19.21
CA ASP A 43 3.04 7.20 -17.85
C ASP A 43 2.91 5.73 -17.46
N VAL A 44 3.92 5.22 -16.75
CA VAL A 44 3.99 3.84 -16.29
C VAL A 44 4.16 3.84 -14.78
N SER A 45 3.31 3.09 -14.09
CA SER A 45 3.40 2.94 -12.64
C SER A 45 4.68 2.19 -12.27
N PRO A 46 5.51 2.74 -11.37
CA PRO A 46 6.70 2.04 -10.91
C PRO A 46 6.34 0.88 -9.99
N ASN A 47 7.23 -0.09 -9.88
CA ASN A 47 7.13 -1.14 -8.87
C ASN A 47 7.60 -0.60 -7.52
N GLY A 48 6.96 -1.05 -6.45
CA GLY A 48 7.34 -0.68 -5.10
C GLY A 48 6.91 -1.72 -4.09
N GLY A 49 7.15 -1.44 -2.83
CA GLY A 49 6.66 -2.25 -1.73
C GLY A 49 5.45 -1.59 -1.07
N TYR A 50 4.62 -2.40 -0.42
CA TYR A 50 3.48 -1.89 0.33
C TYR A 50 3.37 -2.66 1.65
N GLY A 51 3.31 -1.93 2.77
CA GLY A 51 3.17 -2.53 4.08
C GLY A 51 2.07 -1.91 4.90
N PHE A 52 1.49 -2.71 5.78
CA PHE A 52 0.47 -2.23 6.72
C PHE A 52 0.45 -3.09 7.97
N VAL A 53 -0.18 -2.58 9.02
CA VAL A 53 -0.34 -3.27 10.29
C VAL A 53 -1.83 -3.40 10.61
N GLU A 54 -2.24 -4.61 10.99
CA GLU A 54 -3.61 -4.91 11.41
C GLU A 54 -3.64 -5.25 12.89
N PRO A 55 -4.49 -4.58 13.70
CA PRO A 55 -4.73 -5.04 15.07
C PRO A 55 -5.69 -6.24 15.05
N LEU A 56 -5.33 -7.30 15.75
CA LEU A 56 -6.14 -8.50 15.88
C LEU A 56 -6.41 -8.77 17.35
N LEU A 57 -7.66 -9.02 17.70
CA LEU A 57 -8.07 -9.35 19.05
C LEU A 57 -8.22 -10.85 19.20
N LYS A 58 -7.43 -11.44 20.11
CA LYS A 58 -7.55 -12.86 20.44
C LYS A 58 -8.69 -13.12 21.42
N LYS A 59 -9.07 -14.39 21.57
CA LYS A 59 -10.13 -14.81 22.51
C LYS A 59 -9.84 -14.44 23.96
N ASP A 60 -8.57 -14.41 24.35
CA ASP A 60 -8.13 -14.01 25.69
C ASP A 60 -8.02 -12.49 25.87
N LYS A 61 -8.52 -11.71 24.91
CA LYS A 61 -8.47 -10.24 24.87
C LYS A 61 -7.07 -9.65 24.69
N THR A 62 -6.08 -10.46 24.33
CA THR A 62 -4.76 -9.96 23.97
C THR A 62 -4.81 -9.36 22.56
N VAL A 63 -4.20 -8.20 22.37
CA VAL A 63 -4.08 -7.56 21.05
C VAL A 63 -2.77 -7.99 20.39
N VAL A 64 -2.90 -8.48 19.17
CA VAL A 64 -1.75 -8.84 18.32
C VAL A 64 -1.75 -7.90 17.12
N TYR A 65 -0.58 -7.36 16.80
CA TYR A 65 -0.41 -6.50 15.61
C TYR A 65 0.26 -7.32 14.53
N ARG A 66 -0.49 -7.56 13.44
CA ARG A 66 0.04 -8.29 12.29
C ARG A 66 0.60 -7.32 11.29
N ALA A 67 1.91 -7.39 11.10
CA ALA A 67 2.60 -6.63 10.06
C ALA A 67 2.60 -7.46 8.77
N SER A 68 2.19 -6.84 7.68
CA SER A 68 2.21 -7.45 6.35
C SER A 68 2.98 -6.55 5.41
N PHE A 69 3.85 -7.13 4.59
CA PHE A 69 4.60 -6.39 3.58
C PHE A 69 4.62 -7.16 2.28
N PHE A 70 4.18 -6.49 1.21
CA PHE A 70 4.20 -7.02 -0.15
C PHE A 70 5.45 -6.49 -0.84
N PHE A 71 6.29 -7.40 -1.33
CA PHE A 71 7.63 -7.03 -1.83
C PHE A 71 7.59 -6.33 -3.17
N LYS A 72 6.63 -6.68 -4.03
CA LYS A 72 6.54 -6.09 -5.36
C LYS A 72 5.09 -5.85 -5.72
N VAL A 73 4.71 -4.59 -5.75
CA VAL A 73 3.38 -4.16 -6.15
C VAL A 73 3.51 -3.04 -7.18
N THR A 74 2.50 -2.90 -8.02
CA THR A 74 2.40 -1.78 -8.94
C THR A 74 0.96 -1.28 -8.97
N ALA A 75 0.78 0.03 -8.94
CA ALA A 75 -0.55 0.63 -9.01
C ALA A 75 -1.12 0.44 -10.41
N LEU A 76 -2.36 -0.05 -10.49
CA LEU A 76 -3.04 -0.21 -11.78
C LEU A 76 -3.52 1.15 -12.28
N GLN A 77 -3.09 1.55 -13.47
CA GLN A 77 -3.48 2.84 -14.08
C GLN A 77 -5.00 2.96 -14.19
N SER A 78 -5.68 1.85 -14.45
CA SER A 78 -7.13 1.82 -14.55
C SER A 78 -7.85 2.12 -13.23
N SER A 79 -7.16 2.05 -12.09
CA SER A 79 -7.75 2.34 -10.78
C SER A 79 -7.72 3.83 -10.43
N GLU A 80 -6.99 4.65 -11.18
CA GLU A 80 -6.96 6.08 -10.96
C GLU A 80 -8.26 6.71 -11.45
N LYS A 81 -9.15 7.00 -10.52
CA LYS A 81 -10.43 7.61 -10.83
C LYS A 81 -10.42 9.07 -10.43
N GLN A 82 -10.67 9.93 -11.40
CA GLN A 82 -10.82 11.37 -11.21
C GLN A 82 -12.31 11.72 -11.27
N GLU A 83 -13.05 11.40 -10.23
CA GLU A 83 -14.44 11.81 -10.17
C GLU A 83 -14.55 13.23 -9.65
N ALA A 84 -15.14 14.11 -10.47
CA ALA A 84 -15.46 15.46 -10.03
C ALA A 84 -16.51 15.38 -8.93
N ASP A 85 -16.21 16.01 -7.81
CA ASP A 85 -17.12 16.05 -6.68
C ASP A 85 -18.24 17.05 -6.96
N THR A 86 -19.37 16.57 -7.42
CA THR A 86 -20.55 17.41 -7.60
C THR A 86 -21.26 17.55 -6.26
N LYS A 87 -21.04 18.66 -5.60
CA LYS A 87 -21.72 18.96 -4.36
C LYS A 87 -23.15 19.35 -4.57
N LYS A 88 -24.07 18.60 -4.00
CA LYS A 88 -25.42 19.06 -3.79
C LYS A 88 -25.49 19.67 -2.39
N SER A 89 -26.04 20.88 -2.29
CA SER A 89 -26.34 21.59 -1.04
C SER A 89 -25.15 22.05 -0.19
N GLY A 90 -24.00 22.31 -0.77
CA GLY A 90 -22.89 22.94 -0.07
C GLY A 90 -22.20 22.10 1.02
N GLU A 91 -22.53 20.83 1.11
CA GLU A 91 -21.87 19.91 2.06
C GLU A 91 -20.54 19.38 1.49
N LEU A 92 -19.50 19.44 2.34
CA LEU A 92 -18.20 18.86 2.05
C LEU A 92 -18.19 17.43 2.58
N SER A 93 -18.29 16.45 1.69
CA SER A 93 -18.05 15.05 2.06
C SER A 93 -16.62 14.65 1.73
N PRO A 94 -15.83 14.13 2.68
CA PRO A 94 -14.51 13.61 2.35
C PRO A 94 -14.67 12.43 1.39
N LYS A 95 -13.92 12.48 0.28
CA LYS A 95 -13.96 11.46 -0.73
C LYS A 95 -12.86 10.43 -0.47
N MET A 96 -13.24 9.16 -0.52
CA MET A 96 -12.28 8.06 -0.39
C MET A 96 -11.60 7.85 -1.74
N ASN A 97 -10.26 7.83 -1.74
CA ASN A 97 -9.49 7.45 -2.91
C ASN A 97 -9.22 5.95 -2.86
N ALA A 98 -9.56 5.25 -3.92
CA ALA A 98 -9.27 3.83 -4.04
C ALA A 98 -8.10 3.63 -5.00
N VAL A 99 -7.12 2.84 -4.57
CA VAL A 99 -5.97 2.45 -5.39
C VAL A 99 -5.92 0.94 -5.44
N SER A 100 -5.87 0.38 -6.63
CA SER A 100 -5.70 -1.06 -6.83
C SER A 100 -4.26 -1.35 -7.23
N PHE A 101 -3.63 -2.27 -6.52
CA PHE A 101 -2.26 -2.71 -6.80
C PHE A 101 -2.28 -4.12 -7.34
N LYS A 102 -1.46 -4.36 -8.36
CA LYS A 102 -1.12 -5.73 -8.76
C LYS A 102 0.01 -6.22 -7.88
N VAL A 103 -0.19 -7.36 -7.25
CA VAL A 103 0.80 -8.00 -6.37
C VAL A 103 1.54 -9.05 -7.18
N MET A 104 2.87 -8.98 -7.16
CA MET A 104 3.75 -9.87 -7.91
C MET A 104 4.80 -10.47 -6.98
N GLU A 105 5.41 -11.56 -7.39
CA GLU A 105 6.58 -12.10 -6.71
C GLU A 105 7.82 -11.25 -7.02
N ASP A 106 8.76 -11.22 -6.08
CA ASP A 106 10.04 -10.58 -6.30
C ASP A 106 10.99 -11.51 -7.09
N ASN A 107 12.27 -11.12 -7.19
CA ASN A 107 13.26 -11.90 -7.94
C ASN A 107 13.58 -13.25 -7.32
N THR A 108 13.22 -13.45 -6.05
CA THR A 108 13.43 -14.71 -5.33
C THR A 108 12.19 -15.60 -5.27
N GLY A 109 11.07 -15.12 -5.79
CA GLY A 109 9.79 -15.82 -5.72
C GLY A 109 8.93 -15.43 -4.51
N ASP A 110 9.43 -14.58 -3.64
CA ASP A 110 8.68 -14.12 -2.48
C ASP A 110 7.72 -13.00 -2.89
N TRP A 111 6.51 -13.03 -2.36
CA TRP A 111 5.51 -12.00 -2.70
C TRP A 111 4.96 -11.30 -1.47
N ARG A 112 5.03 -11.92 -0.30
CA ARG A 112 4.53 -11.33 0.94
C ARG A 112 5.27 -11.89 2.14
N VAL A 113 5.51 -11.06 3.15
CA VAL A 113 5.90 -11.50 4.49
C VAL A 113 4.89 -10.98 5.50
N ARG A 114 4.56 -11.80 6.49
CA ARG A 114 3.71 -11.38 7.61
C ARG A 114 4.35 -11.84 8.90
N LYS A 115 4.23 -11.02 9.93
CA LYS A 115 4.74 -11.35 11.27
C LYS A 115 3.82 -10.74 12.33
N ASP A 116 3.54 -11.49 13.38
CA ASP A 116 2.70 -11.07 14.48
C ASP A 116 3.54 -10.57 15.64
N PHE A 117 3.11 -9.45 16.23
CA PHE A 117 3.74 -8.84 17.39
C PHE A 117 2.69 -8.66 18.47
N THR A 118 2.94 -9.23 19.65
CA THR A 118 2.04 -9.11 20.77
C THR A 118 2.47 -7.95 21.66
N ASP A 119 1.50 -7.17 22.16
CA ASP A 119 1.79 -6.14 23.15
C ASP A 119 2.34 -6.76 24.42
N VAL A 120 3.50 -6.29 24.82
CA VAL A 120 4.04 -6.54 26.14
C VAL A 120 3.81 -5.26 26.94
N SER A 121 2.99 -5.32 27.97
CA SER A 121 2.64 -4.16 28.81
C SER A 121 1.93 -3.03 28.04
N ASN A 122 1.11 -3.38 27.07
CA ASN A 122 0.20 -2.50 26.31
C ASN A 122 0.84 -1.43 25.42
N THR A 123 2.14 -1.49 25.13
CA THR A 123 2.76 -0.35 24.42
C THR A 123 3.76 -0.70 23.32
N THR A 124 4.15 -1.98 23.14
CA THR A 124 5.28 -2.28 22.26
C THR A 124 4.94 -2.99 20.94
N GLY A 125 3.76 -3.62 20.85
CA GLY A 125 3.41 -4.42 19.67
C GLY A 125 3.30 -3.60 18.39
N LEU A 126 2.62 -2.46 18.43
CA LEU A 126 2.46 -1.60 17.25
C LEU A 126 3.81 -1.03 16.79
N ALA A 127 4.62 -0.54 17.74
CA ALA A 127 5.93 0.01 17.40
C ALA A 127 6.84 -1.05 16.78
N ALA A 128 6.83 -2.26 17.31
CA ALA A 128 7.61 -3.37 16.77
C ALA A 128 7.13 -3.77 15.37
N ALA A 129 5.82 -3.81 15.14
CA ALA A 129 5.24 -4.11 13.83
C ALA A 129 5.64 -3.06 12.79
N LEU A 130 5.57 -1.78 13.13
CA LEU A 130 5.97 -0.69 12.24
C LEU A 130 7.47 -0.73 11.94
N ALA A 131 8.30 -1.03 12.94
CA ALA A 131 9.74 -1.19 12.75
C ALA A 131 10.07 -2.35 11.80
N PHE A 132 9.32 -3.45 11.92
CA PHE A 132 9.46 -4.59 11.02
C PHE A 132 9.16 -4.20 9.56
N ILE A 133 8.07 -3.46 9.33
CA ILE A 133 7.71 -3.00 7.98
C ILE A 133 8.79 -2.10 7.40
N ARG A 134 9.30 -1.15 8.19
CA ARG A 134 10.40 -0.26 7.76
C ARG A 134 11.66 -1.05 7.39
N SER A 135 11.96 -2.07 8.18
CA SER A 135 13.09 -2.98 7.92
C SER A 135 12.93 -3.70 6.58
N GLN A 136 11.73 -4.22 6.30
CA GLN A 136 11.45 -4.91 5.04
C GLN A 136 11.53 -3.94 3.84
N ALA A 137 11.01 -2.74 3.99
CA ALA A 137 11.07 -1.72 2.93
C ALA A 137 12.51 -1.34 2.60
N ASN A 138 13.36 -1.14 3.59
CA ASN A 138 14.76 -0.83 3.40
C ASN A 138 15.51 -1.99 2.74
N TYR A 139 15.22 -3.21 3.18
CA TYR A 139 15.79 -4.41 2.58
C TYR A 139 15.42 -4.52 1.11
N THR A 140 14.15 -4.30 0.76
CA THR A 140 13.67 -4.36 -0.62
C THR A 140 14.35 -3.29 -1.47
N ALA A 141 14.48 -2.06 -0.97
CA ALA A 141 15.16 -0.97 -1.67
C ALA A 141 16.64 -1.28 -1.89
N ALA A 142 17.32 -1.85 -0.91
CA ALA A 142 18.72 -2.25 -1.03
C ALA A 142 18.92 -3.38 -2.05
N ALA A 143 17.99 -4.33 -2.12
CA ALA A 143 18.06 -5.44 -3.06
C ALA A 143 17.79 -5.04 -4.51
N SER A 144 17.07 -3.94 -4.73
CA SER A 144 16.73 -3.44 -6.06
C SER A 144 17.74 -2.41 -6.60
N GLY A 145 18.69 -2.01 -5.78
CA GLY A 145 19.69 -0.99 -6.11
C GLY A 145 20.83 -1.46 -7.00
#